data_d6f6068410e7f21b0c8bcc573d5f6c27
#
_entry.id   d6f6068410e7f21b0c8bcc573d5f6c27
#
_cell.length_a   1.000
_cell.length_b   1.000
_cell.length_c   1.000
_cell.angle_alpha   90.00
_cell.angle_beta   90.00
_cell.angle_gamma   90.00
#
_symmetry.space_group_name_H-M   'P 1'
#
loop_
_entity.id
_entity.type
_entity.pdbx_description
1 polymer ?
#
loop_
_entity_poly.entity_id
_entity_poly.type
_entity_poly.pdbx_seq_one_letter_code
_entity_poly.pdbx_strand_id
1 'polypeptide(L)'
;MLKGRKNTYVYLIIIVILIYIGLLTILYYSESTNSDAMIQTLGDAIWYSLVTLTTVGYGDLIPVTPIGHAVGIIFLLLSAGIMVTMLGAVVSFITSEGLPFFMLGLQRHKNWYYFADYGVESNTLAANIYKEDADALIIYGERRSNQSEIPNYPCIYLSASPERIVAKKKNTGTRCKIFLMKENDIGSNSRAVNLHELPVEVYARTTNGQDKLSGNINFFHSYECCARQYWRSRPLCRYENMIVLIGFGNYGLSILERAILTNIISIEQHVAYHIFGDAEEFLAIHEHLGEIFSLNKESKTEDSLIFHNETWTKNRSVLERADRIIICEDNEEDG
;
A
#
# COMPACT_ATOMS: atom_id res chain seq x y z
N MET A 1 -6.55 -12.51 24.48
CA MET A 1 -8.00 -12.77 24.27
C MET A 1 -8.33 -13.71 23.09
N LEU A 2 -7.42 -14.07 22.19
CA LEU A 2 -7.69 -14.93 21.01
C LEU A 2 -7.70 -16.46 21.26
N LYS A 3 -7.15 -16.92 22.37
CA LYS A 3 -7.07 -18.37 22.69
C LYS A 3 -8.41 -18.97 23.15
N GLY A 4 -9.30 -18.18 23.78
CA GLY A 4 -10.61 -18.65 24.23
C GLY A 4 -11.62 -18.85 23.09
N ARG A 5 -11.52 -18.09 22.02
CA ARG A 5 -12.47 -18.12 20.90
C ARG A 5 -12.33 -19.37 20.02
N LYS A 6 -11.12 -19.93 19.89
CA LYS A 6 -10.89 -21.17 19.12
C LYS A 6 -11.56 -22.39 19.79
N ASN A 7 -11.54 -22.47 21.10
CA ASN A 7 -12.15 -23.60 21.83
C ASN A 7 -13.68 -23.59 21.72
N THR A 8 -14.31 -22.40 21.69
CA THR A 8 -15.77 -22.27 21.55
C THR A 8 -16.27 -22.84 20.21
N TYR A 9 -15.58 -22.55 19.11
CA TYR A 9 -15.96 -23.11 17.78
C TYR A 9 -15.79 -24.62 17.72
N VAL A 10 -14.75 -25.18 18.35
CA VAL A 10 -14.53 -26.63 18.40
C VAL A 10 -15.66 -27.32 19.17
N TYR A 11 -16.07 -26.79 20.32
CA TYR A 11 -17.21 -27.32 21.06
C TYR A 11 -18.52 -27.24 20.26
N LEU A 12 -18.75 -26.16 19.55
CA LEU A 12 -19.95 -26.00 18.73
C LEU A 12 -19.99 -27.03 17.59
N ILE A 13 -18.88 -27.27 16.92
CA ILE A 13 -18.77 -28.31 15.88
C ILE A 13 -19.04 -29.71 16.46
N ILE A 14 -18.48 -30.02 17.62
CA ILE A 14 -18.70 -31.30 18.29
C ILE A 14 -20.20 -31.50 18.62
N ILE A 15 -20.86 -30.47 19.14
CA ILE A 15 -22.30 -30.51 19.47
C ILE A 15 -23.12 -30.76 18.18
N VAL A 16 -22.82 -30.08 17.08
CA VAL A 16 -23.52 -30.27 15.80
C VAL A 16 -23.35 -31.69 15.27
N ILE A 17 -22.14 -32.25 15.37
CA ILE A 17 -21.87 -33.66 14.99
C ILE A 17 -22.66 -34.63 15.85
N LEU A 18 -22.72 -34.40 17.15
CA LEU A 18 -23.48 -35.27 18.05
C LEU A 18 -24.99 -35.22 17.76
N ILE A 19 -25.53 -34.04 17.50
CA ILE A 19 -26.93 -33.87 17.11
C ILE A 19 -27.19 -34.61 15.77
N TYR A 20 -26.31 -34.47 14.78
CA TYR A 20 -26.44 -35.16 13.49
C TYR A 20 -26.45 -36.68 13.66
N ILE A 21 -25.52 -37.24 14.45
CA ILE A 21 -25.46 -38.68 14.75
C ILE A 21 -26.74 -39.11 15.49
N GLY A 22 -27.24 -38.32 16.42
CA GLY A 22 -28.48 -38.59 17.13
C GLY A 22 -29.69 -38.65 16.17
N LEU A 23 -29.83 -37.70 15.26
CA LEU A 23 -30.90 -37.67 14.26
C LEU A 23 -30.81 -38.84 13.29
N LEU A 24 -29.62 -39.22 12.83
CA LEU A 24 -29.42 -40.43 12.00
C LEU A 24 -29.83 -41.69 12.74
N THR A 25 -29.48 -41.81 14.00
CA THR A 25 -29.84 -42.98 14.83
C THR A 25 -31.33 -43.07 15.00
N ILE A 26 -32.01 -41.96 15.30
CA ILE A 26 -33.47 -41.90 15.43
C ILE A 26 -34.14 -42.28 14.11
N LEU A 27 -33.69 -41.77 13.00
CA LEU A 27 -34.19 -42.06 11.67
C LEU A 27 -34.08 -43.56 11.37
N TYR A 28 -32.88 -44.13 11.53
CA TYR A 28 -32.61 -45.54 11.31
C TYR A 28 -33.51 -46.44 12.14
N TYR A 29 -33.58 -46.25 13.47
CA TYR A 29 -34.41 -47.10 14.34
C TYR A 29 -35.90 -46.93 14.07
N SER A 30 -36.36 -45.76 13.72
CA SER A 30 -37.75 -45.50 13.41
C SER A 30 -38.19 -46.18 12.11
N GLU A 31 -37.36 -46.18 11.09
CA GLU A 31 -37.69 -46.76 9.76
C GLU A 31 -37.42 -48.28 9.74
N SER A 32 -36.29 -48.76 10.28
CA SER A 32 -35.91 -50.19 10.20
C SER A 32 -36.86 -51.15 10.94
N THR A 33 -37.72 -50.63 11.84
CA THR A 33 -38.79 -51.41 12.48
C THR A 33 -40.05 -51.60 11.61
N ASN A 34 -40.15 -50.87 10.52
CA ASN A 34 -41.31 -50.95 9.58
C ASN A 34 -40.90 -51.70 8.31
N SER A 35 -41.56 -52.81 8.02
CA SER A 35 -41.30 -53.66 6.84
C SER A 35 -41.54 -52.96 5.50
N ASP A 36 -42.35 -51.89 5.47
CA ASP A 36 -42.68 -51.14 4.27
C ASP A 36 -41.74 -49.95 4.05
N ALA A 37 -40.81 -49.69 4.97
CA ALA A 37 -39.88 -48.59 4.86
C ALA A 37 -38.76 -48.89 3.85
N MET A 38 -38.36 -47.88 3.08
CA MET A 38 -37.24 -47.96 2.15
C MET A 38 -35.89 -47.83 2.84
N ILE A 39 -35.84 -47.23 4.02
CA ILE A 39 -34.63 -47.02 4.80
C ILE A 39 -34.49 -48.18 5.78
N GLN A 40 -33.78 -49.25 5.37
CA GLN A 40 -33.63 -50.50 6.15
C GLN A 40 -32.25 -50.59 6.81
N THR A 41 -31.27 -49.91 6.28
CA THR A 41 -29.90 -49.98 6.80
C THR A 41 -29.40 -48.61 7.28
N LEU A 42 -28.35 -48.56 8.10
CA LEU A 42 -27.70 -47.34 8.49
C LEU A 42 -27.11 -46.61 7.28
N GLY A 43 -26.69 -47.39 6.24
CA GLY A 43 -26.21 -46.80 4.96
C GLY A 43 -27.28 -46.01 4.24
N ASP A 44 -28.54 -46.56 4.23
CA ASP A 44 -29.67 -45.86 3.63
C ASP A 44 -30.02 -44.57 4.37
N ALA A 45 -29.96 -44.57 5.69
CA ALA A 45 -30.19 -43.38 6.50
C ALA A 45 -29.13 -42.32 6.26
N ILE A 46 -27.87 -42.72 6.12
CA ILE A 46 -26.76 -41.79 5.78
C ILE A 46 -26.95 -41.24 4.38
N TRP A 47 -27.26 -42.09 3.39
CA TRP A 47 -27.53 -41.68 2.02
C TRP A 47 -28.67 -40.66 1.95
N TYR A 48 -29.82 -40.99 2.56
CA TYR A 48 -30.97 -40.08 2.64
C TYR A 48 -30.58 -38.72 3.25
N SER A 49 -29.83 -38.74 4.36
CA SER A 49 -29.43 -37.51 5.02
C SER A 49 -28.51 -36.63 4.14
N LEU A 50 -27.54 -37.25 3.45
CA LEU A 50 -26.62 -36.54 2.53
C LEU A 50 -27.39 -35.94 1.35
N VAL A 51 -28.29 -36.72 0.71
CA VAL A 51 -29.09 -36.26 -0.45
C VAL A 51 -30.05 -35.14 -0.04
N THR A 52 -30.58 -35.16 1.18
CA THR A 52 -31.47 -34.14 1.72
C THR A 52 -30.69 -32.90 2.16
N LEU A 53 -29.58 -33.07 2.90
CA LEU A 53 -28.73 -31.96 3.35
C LEU A 53 -28.06 -31.21 2.19
N THR A 54 -27.75 -31.91 1.09
CA THR A 54 -27.17 -31.28 -0.12
C THR A 54 -28.23 -30.71 -1.05
N THR A 55 -29.51 -30.79 -0.67
CA THR A 55 -30.68 -30.34 -1.45
C THR A 55 -30.85 -31.03 -2.82
N VAL A 56 -30.22 -32.19 -3.04
CA VAL A 56 -30.34 -32.97 -4.30
C VAL A 56 -31.67 -33.63 -4.40
N GLY A 57 -32.12 -34.34 -3.35
CA GLY A 57 -33.45 -34.91 -3.22
C GLY A 57 -33.82 -35.90 -4.34
N TYR A 58 -33.04 -36.95 -4.58
CA TYR A 58 -33.35 -37.95 -5.62
C TYR A 58 -34.71 -38.60 -5.45
N GLY A 59 -35.21 -38.69 -4.20
CA GLY A 59 -36.51 -39.34 -3.92
C GLY A 59 -36.50 -40.88 -4.00
N ASP A 60 -35.32 -41.46 -4.07
CA ASP A 60 -35.07 -42.89 -4.09
C ASP A 60 -35.27 -43.56 -2.72
N LEU A 61 -34.92 -42.83 -1.67
CA LEU A 61 -35.15 -43.20 -0.28
C LEU A 61 -35.94 -42.08 0.42
N ILE A 62 -37.11 -42.43 0.96
CA ILE A 62 -37.96 -41.51 1.71
C ILE A 62 -38.40 -42.17 3.02
N PRO A 63 -38.43 -41.43 4.14
CA PRO A 63 -38.99 -41.94 5.38
C PRO A 63 -40.51 -42.12 5.25
N VAL A 64 -41.06 -43.18 5.80
CA VAL A 64 -42.51 -43.48 5.78
C VAL A 64 -43.14 -43.36 7.16
N THR A 65 -42.34 -43.41 8.23
CA THR A 65 -42.86 -43.27 9.58
C THR A 65 -43.06 -41.79 9.99
N PRO A 66 -44.02 -41.49 10.91
CA PRO A 66 -44.20 -40.14 11.41
C PRO A 66 -42.94 -39.54 12.05
N ILE A 67 -42.14 -40.36 12.74
CA ILE A 67 -40.87 -39.95 13.35
C ILE A 67 -39.84 -39.68 12.26
N GLY A 68 -39.75 -40.53 11.24
CA GLY A 68 -38.89 -40.34 10.09
C GLY A 68 -39.22 -39.07 9.33
N HIS A 69 -40.51 -38.74 9.11
CA HIS A 69 -40.95 -37.48 8.52
C HIS A 69 -40.49 -36.27 9.38
N ALA A 70 -40.65 -36.35 10.72
CA ALA A 70 -40.20 -35.25 11.61
C ALA A 70 -38.69 -35.04 11.52
N VAL A 71 -37.87 -36.10 11.50
CA VAL A 71 -36.42 -36.03 11.29
C VAL A 71 -36.09 -35.46 9.90
N GLY A 72 -36.83 -35.86 8.88
CA GLY A 72 -36.70 -35.34 7.51
C GLY A 72 -36.90 -33.82 7.45
N ILE A 73 -37.96 -33.32 8.13
CA ILE A 73 -38.18 -31.86 8.23
C ILE A 73 -37.02 -31.15 8.90
N ILE A 74 -36.45 -31.76 9.96
CA ILE A 74 -35.27 -31.18 10.63
C ILE A 74 -34.07 -31.14 9.65
N PHE A 75 -33.84 -32.21 8.88
CA PHE A 75 -32.77 -32.21 7.86
C PHE A 75 -33.00 -31.16 6.77
N LEU A 76 -34.23 -30.93 6.32
CA LEU A 76 -34.56 -29.88 5.37
C LEU A 76 -34.27 -28.48 5.93
N LEU A 77 -34.61 -28.20 7.18
CA LEU A 77 -34.30 -26.92 7.84
C LEU A 77 -32.79 -26.72 8.03
N LEU A 78 -32.09 -27.81 8.40
CA LEU A 78 -30.63 -27.79 8.53
C LEU A 78 -29.95 -27.54 7.18
N SER A 79 -30.46 -28.16 6.09
CA SER A 79 -29.92 -27.96 4.73
C SER A 79 -30.02 -26.52 4.28
N ALA A 80 -31.16 -25.87 4.52
CA ALA A 80 -31.32 -24.43 4.25
C ALA A 80 -30.36 -23.59 5.03
N GLY A 81 -30.15 -23.89 6.32
CA GLY A 81 -29.18 -23.21 7.17
C GLY A 81 -27.72 -23.37 6.67
N ILE A 82 -27.34 -24.60 6.28
CA ILE A 82 -26.01 -24.91 5.74
C ILE A 82 -25.80 -24.14 4.42
N MET A 83 -26.78 -24.13 3.53
CA MET A 83 -26.70 -23.44 2.24
C MET A 83 -26.52 -21.93 2.41
N VAL A 84 -27.30 -21.30 3.31
CA VAL A 84 -27.16 -19.86 3.60
C VAL A 84 -25.80 -19.52 4.19
N THR A 85 -25.32 -20.34 5.15
CA THR A 85 -23.99 -20.12 5.77
C THR A 85 -22.86 -20.33 4.77
N MET A 86 -22.94 -21.35 3.90
CA MET A 86 -21.95 -21.58 2.85
C MET A 86 -21.91 -20.44 1.85
N LEU A 87 -23.09 -19.99 1.37
CA LEU A 87 -23.17 -18.83 0.47
C LEU A 87 -22.61 -17.57 1.13
N GLY A 88 -22.99 -17.31 2.38
CA GLY A 88 -22.45 -16.21 3.17
C GLY A 88 -20.93 -16.27 3.33
N ALA A 89 -20.37 -17.46 3.57
CA ALA A 89 -18.92 -17.66 3.64
C ALA A 89 -18.21 -17.37 2.30
N VAL A 90 -18.78 -17.83 1.17
CA VAL A 90 -18.26 -17.56 -0.18
C VAL A 90 -18.31 -16.07 -0.49
N VAL A 91 -19.44 -15.42 -0.23
CA VAL A 91 -19.59 -13.97 -0.44
C VAL A 91 -18.60 -13.23 0.44
N SER A 92 -18.50 -13.58 1.74
CA SER A 92 -17.53 -12.99 2.65
C SER A 92 -16.08 -13.19 2.18
N PHE A 93 -15.72 -14.35 1.65
CA PHE A 93 -14.39 -14.61 1.10
C PHE A 93 -14.09 -13.76 -0.13
N ILE A 94 -15.08 -13.56 -1.01
CA ILE A 94 -14.92 -12.74 -2.22
C ILE A 94 -14.86 -11.24 -1.87
N THR A 95 -15.70 -10.78 -0.96
CA THR A 95 -15.80 -9.36 -0.59
C THR A 95 -14.77 -8.90 0.44
N SER A 96 -14.24 -9.82 1.24
CA SER A 96 -13.16 -9.55 2.19
C SER A 96 -11.79 -9.65 1.52
N GLU A 97 -10.73 -9.55 2.32
CA GLU A 97 -9.34 -9.70 1.87
C GLU A 97 -8.97 -11.14 1.44
N GLY A 98 -9.88 -12.11 1.58
CA GLY A 98 -9.61 -13.52 1.32
C GLY A 98 -9.19 -13.81 -0.10
N LEU A 99 -9.94 -13.30 -1.08
CA LEU A 99 -9.65 -13.50 -2.50
C LEU A 99 -8.38 -12.76 -2.94
N PRO A 100 -8.18 -11.46 -2.65
CA PRO A 100 -6.93 -10.77 -2.97
C PRO A 100 -5.70 -11.44 -2.33
N PHE A 101 -5.81 -11.87 -1.08
CA PHE A 101 -4.72 -12.56 -0.39
C PHE A 101 -4.42 -13.95 -0.97
N PHE A 102 -5.45 -14.67 -1.43
CA PHE A 102 -5.27 -15.93 -2.14
C PHE A 102 -4.59 -15.71 -3.49
N MET A 103 -5.05 -14.74 -4.29
CA MET A 103 -4.44 -14.36 -5.58
C MET A 103 -2.97 -13.95 -5.41
N LEU A 104 -2.64 -13.22 -4.34
CA LEU A 104 -1.26 -12.88 -4.00
C LEU A 104 -0.41 -14.14 -3.80
N GLY A 105 -0.98 -15.18 -3.18
CA GLY A 105 -0.32 -16.47 -2.99
C GLY A 105 0.01 -17.20 -4.29
N LEU A 106 -0.78 -17.03 -5.35
CA LEU A 106 -0.53 -17.61 -6.68
C LEU A 106 0.57 -16.87 -7.45
N GLN A 107 0.80 -15.59 -7.14
CA GLN A 107 1.77 -14.73 -7.84
C GLN A 107 3.10 -14.59 -7.09
N ARG A 108 3.50 -15.61 -6.34
CA ARG A 108 4.76 -15.61 -5.57
C ARG A 108 6.02 -15.52 -6.42
N HIS A 109 5.95 -15.89 -7.68
CA HIS A 109 7.07 -15.84 -8.64
C HIS A 109 7.40 -14.41 -9.09
N LYS A 110 6.47 -13.45 -8.90
CA LYS A 110 6.66 -12.05 -9.27
C LYS A 110 7.44 -11.26 -8.22
N ASN A 111 8.03 -10.14 -8.61
CA ASN A 111 8.60 -9.15 -7.70
C ASN A 111 7.48 -8.31 -7.09
N TRP A 112 7.42 -8.24 -5.76
CA TRP A 112 6.35 -7.55 -5.06
C TRP A 112 6.79 -6.16 -4.64
N TYR A 113 5.98 -5.17 -5.01
CA TYR A 113 6.14 -3.77 -4.67
C TYR A 113 4.91 -3.32 -3.90
N TYR A 114 5.05 -3.25 -2.57
CA TYR A 114 3.96 -2.89 -1.68
C TYR A 114 4.01 -1.40 -1.35
N PHE A 115 2.94 -0.70 -1.62
CA PHE A 115 2.71 0.68 -1.24
C PHE A 115 1.71 0.72 -0.09
N ALA A 116 2.07 1.36 1.03
CA ALA A 116 1.20 1.41 2.21
C ALA A 116 -0.12 2.16 1.93
N ASP A 117 -0.07 3.14 1.03
CA ASP A 117 -1.17 4.02 0.67
C ASP A 117 -1.25 4.23 -0.85
N TYR A 118 -2.43 4.62 -1.32
CA TYR A 118 -2.69 5.02 -2.69
C TYR A 118 -2.72 6.55 -2.77
N GLY A 119 -1.84 7.15 -3.54
CA GLY A 119 -1.74 8.58 -3.78
C GLY A 119 -1.16 8.87 -5.17
N VAL A 120 -1.13 10.13 -5.57
CA VAL A 120 -0.58 10.55 -6.88
C VAL A 120 0.89 10.12 -7.01
N GLU A 121 1.69 10.34 -5.98
CA GLU A 121 3.11 9.99 -5.97
C GLU A 121 3.32 8.47 -5.97
N SER A 122 2.57 7.74 -5.11
CA SER A 122 2.61 6.27 -5.07
C SER A 122 2.24 5.67 -6.42
N ASN A 123 1.20 6.21 -7.07
CA ASN A 123 0.75 5.76 -8.39
C ASN A 123 1.78 6.06 -9.49
N THR A 124 2.38 7.24 -9.47
CA THR A 124 3.43 7.63 -10.43
C THR A 124 4.67 6.74 -10.30
N LEU A 125 5.12 6.50 -9.07
CA LEU A 125 6.26 5.61 -8.81
C LEU A 125 5.94 4.16 -9.22
N ALA A 126 4.76 3.66 -8.86
CA ALA A 126 4.32 2.32 -9.24
C ALA A 126 4.19 2.13 -10.75
N ALA A 127 3.68 3.14 -11.48
CA ALA A 127 3.61 3.12 -12.94
C ALA A 127 5.00 3.03 -13.59
N ASN A 128 5.99 3.75 -13.04
CA ASN A 128 7.36 3.69 -13.53
C ASN A 128 8.01 2.35 -13.22
N ILE A 129 7.83 1.82 -12.00
CA ILE A 129 8.32 0.47 -11.64
C ILE A 129 7.72 -0.58 -12.58
N TYR A 130 6.42 -0.51 -12.86
CA TYR A 130 5.76 -1.46 -13.76
C TYR A 130 6.27 -1.41 -15.20
N LYS A 131 6.72 -0.24 -15.67
CA LYS A 131 7.36 -0.08 -16.99
C LYS A 131 8.77 -0.69 -17.05
N GLU A 132 9.51 -0.62 -15.95
CA GLU A 132 10.91 -1.08 -15.89
C GLU A 132 11.04 -2.56 -15.51
N ASP A 133 10.11 -3.11 -14.73
CA ASP A 133 10.12 -4.50 -14.27
C ASP A 133 8.88 -5.24 -14.79
N ALA A 134 9.08 -6.08 -15.81
CA ALA A 134 8.00 -6.87 -16.41
C ALA A 134 7.38 -7.91 -15.44
N ASP A 135 8.12 -8.30 -14.41
CA ASP A 135 7.67 -9.22 -13.37
C ASP A 135 7.13 -8.50 -12.12
N ALA A 136 6.93 -7.19 -12.20
CA ALA A 136 6.37 -6.42 -11.09
C ALA A 136 4.94 -6.82 -10.77
N LEU A 137 4.65 -6.94 -9.49
CA LEU A 137 3.31 -6.98 -8.93
C LEU A 137 3.15 -5.82 -7.95
N ILE A 138 2.28 -4.89 -8.31
CA ILE A 138 1.98 -3.73 -7.48
C ILE A 138 0.87 -4.08 -6.49
N ILE A 139 1.11 -3.77 -5.21
CA ILE A 139 0.17 -4.05 -4.12
C ILE A 139 -0.04 -2.76 -3.34
N TYR A 140 -1.29 -2.34 -3.19
CA TYR A 140 -1.66 -1.18 -2.37
C TYR A 140 -2.31 -1.64 -1.07
N GLY A 141 -1.85 -1.09 0.06
CA GLY A 141 -2.38 -1.37 1.40
C GLY A 141 -3.73 -0.75 1.64
N GLU A 142 -3.99 0.41 1.06
CA GLU A 142 -5.21 1.17 1.25
C GLU A 142 -5.62 1.87 -0.04
N ARG A 143 -6.94 1.96 -0.30
CA ARG A 143 -7.48 2.75 -1.40
C ARG A 143 -8.22 3.96 -0.81
N ARG A 144 -7.75 5.17 -1.08
CA ARG A 144 -8.54 6.37 -0.77
C ARG A 144 -9.81 6.38 -1.62
N SER A 145 -10.97 6.56 -0.97
CA SER A 145 -12.31 6.46 -1.58
C SER A 145 -12.62 7.57 -2.60
N ASN A 146 -11.83 8.64 -2.66
CA ASN A 146 -12.11 9.84 -3.46
C ASN A 146 -11.21 10.01 -4.69
N GLN A 147 -10.38 9.03 -5.08
CA GLN A 147 -9.54 9.16 -6.26
C GLN A 147 -10.20 8.48 -7.47
N SER A 148 -10.48 9.30 -8.48
CA SER A 148 -11.16 8.92 -9.73
C SER A 148 -10.26 8.17 -10.73
N GLU A 149 -8.96 8.09 -10.53
CA GLU A 149 -8.04 7.47 -11.47
C GLU A 149 -7.75 6.01 -11.12
N ILE A 150 -8.18 5.13 -12.01
CA ILE A 150 -7.84 3.72 -11.96
C ILE A 150 -6.43 3.56 -12.57
N PRO A 151 -5.49 2.87 -11.90
CA PRO A 151 -4.18 2.61 -12.48
C PRO A 151 -4.26 1.89 -13.83
N ASN A 152 -3.44 2.31 -14.80
CA ASN A 152 -3.34 1.68 -16.12
C ASN A 152 -2.48 0.40 -16.10
N TYR A 153 -2.22 -0.17 -14.94
CA TYR A 153 -1.43 -1.39 -14.75
C TYR A 153 -2.13 -2.31 -13.74
N PRO A 154 -1.90 -3.63 -13.81
CA PRO A 154 -2.50 -4.58 -12.89
C PRO A 154 -1.95 -4.38 -11.47
N CYS A 155 -2.85 -4.16 -10.53
CA CYS A 155 -2.53 -4.00 -9.13
C CYS A 155 -3.52 -4.75 -8.24
N ILE A 156 -3.12 -5.04 -7.01
CA ILE A 156 -3.94 -5.69 -5.98
C ILE A 156 -4.12 -4.72 -4.82
N TYR A 157 -5.36 -4.48 -4.41
CA TYR A 157 -5.67 -3.74 -3.19
C TYR A 157 -5.86 -4.72 -2.04
N LEU A 158 -5.10 -4.54 -0.96
CA LEU A 158 -5.09 -5.47 0.16
C LEU A 158 -4.80 -4.73 1.47
N SER A 159 -5.81 -4.52 2.31
CA SER A 159 -5.67 -3.87 3.63
C SER A 159 -4.97 -4.78 4.65
N ALA A 160 -3.91 -5.45 4.25
CA ALA A 160 -3.11 -6.29 5.11
C ALA A 160 -1.86 -5.56 5.59
N SER A 161 -1.42 -5.85 6.80
CA SER A 161 -0.17 -5.29 7.31
C SER A 161 1.04 -5.78 6.48
N PRO A 162 2.09 -4.94 6.33
CA PRO A 162 3.29 -5.31 5.58
C PRO A 162 3.92 -6.62 6.05
N GLU A 163 3.91 -6.89 7.35
CA GLU A 163 4.47 -8.12 7.95
C GLU A 163 3.75 -9.38 7.43
N ARG A 164 2.42 -9.32 7.28
CA ARG A 164 1.62 -10.43 6.74
C ARG A 164 1.93 -10.68 5.26
N ILE A 165 2.20 -9.62 4.50
CA ILE A 165 2.58 -9.70 3.08
C ILE A 165 3.96 -10.32 2.95
N VAL A 166 4.95 -9.84 3.73
CA VAL A 166 6.31 -10.40 3.75
C VAL A 166 6.30 -11.86 4.19
N ALA A 167 5.53 -12.20 5.23
CA ALA A 167 5.40 -13.60 5.67
C ALA A 167 4.83 -14.51 4.57
N LYS A 168 3.91 -14.00 3.72
CA LYS A 168 3.36 -14.74 2.57
C LYS A 168 4.39 -14.95 1.46
N LYS A 169 5.33 -14.01 1.31
CA LYS A 169 6.40 -14.04 0.29
C LYS A 169 7.58 -14.93 0.66
N LYS A 170 7.72 -15.30 1.93
CA LYS A 170 8.87 -16.03 2.48
C LYS A 170 9.25 -17.25 1.61
N ASN A 171 10.56 -17.39 1.28
CA ASN A 171 11.18 -18.51 0.58
C ASN A 171 11.02 -18.60 -0.95
N THR A 172 10.77 -17.51 -1.68
CA THR A 172 10.59 -17.60 -3.15
C THR A 172 11.74 -17.06 -3.99
N GLY A 173 12.80 -16.51 -3.38
CA GLY A 173 13.97 -15.98 -4.12
C GLY A 173 13.70 -14.68 -4.90
N THR A 174 12.46 -14.23 -4.99
CA THR A 174 12.06 -13.00 -5.68
C THR A 174 12.02 -11.80 -4.73
N ARG A 175 12.15 -10.59 -5.27
CA ARG A 175 12.26 -9.36 -4.48
C ARG A 175 10.92 -8.95 -3.85
N CYS A 176 10.99 -8.36 -2.66
CA CYS A 176 9.88 -7.66 -2.04
C CYS A 176 10.39 -6.31 -1.52
N LYS A 177 9.74 -5.23 -1.96
CA LYS A 177 10.04 -3.86 -1.53
C LYS A 177 8.80 -3.22 -0.95
N ILE A 178 8.97 -2.45 0.11
CA ILE A 178 7.89 -1.74 0.80
C ILE A 178 8.13 -0.26 0.67
N PHE A 179 7.08 0.49 0.28
CA PHE A 179 7.10 1.93 0.13
C PHE A 179 6.10 2.57 1.10
N LEU A 180 6.61 3.44 1.97
CA LEU A 180 5.85 4.25 2.91
C LEU A 180 5.91 5.69 2.41
N MET A 181 4.88 6.13 1.66
CA MET A 181 4.88 7.39 0.92
C MET A 181 4.12 8.51 1.63
N LYS A 182 3.45 8.22 2.74
CA LYS A 182 2.59 9.18 3.43
C LYS A 182 3.40 10.29 4.10
N GLU A 183 2.97 11.53 3.93
CA GLU A 183 3.66 12.74 4.39
C GLU A 183 3.83 12.91 5.91
N ASN A 184 3.06 12.18 6.74
CA ASN A 184 3.19 12.28 8.19
C ASN A 184 4.41 11.49 8.68
N ASP A 185 5.50 12.19 8.92
CA ASP A 185 6.77 11.66 9.43
C ASP A 185 6.62 10.76 10.66
N ILE A 186 5.79 11.13 11.62
CA ILE A 186 5.56 10.35 12.85
C ILE A 186 4.93 8.99 12.51
N GLY A 187 4.00 8.95 11.58
CA GLY A 187 3.33 7.70 11.16
C GLY A 187 4.22 6.80 10.30
N SER A 188 4.98 7.39 9.39
CA SER A 188 5.90 6.66 8.51
C SER A 188 7.10 6.15 9.28
N ASN A 189 7.68 6.94 10.16
CA ASN A 189 8.83 6.56 10.98
C ASN A 189 8.47 5.49 12.01
N SER A 190 7.33 5.57 12.69
CA SER A 190 6.90 4.52 13.62
C SER A 190 6.57 3.21 12.90
N ARG A 191 6.00 3.25 11.71
CA ARG A 191 5.80 2.06 10.86
C ARG A 191 7.13 1.51 10.36
N ALA A 192 8.05 2.35 9.92
CA ALA A 192 9.37 1.96 9.48
C ALA A 192 10.15 1.26 10.61
N VAL A 193 10.13 1.80 11.83
CA VAL A 193 10.78 1.18 13.01
C VAL A 193 10.25 -0.24 13.25
N ASN A 194 8.95 -0.47 13.10
CA ASN A 194 8.38 -1.81 13.25
C ASN A 194 8.78 -2.78 12.13
N LEU A 195 9.18 -2.26 10.97
CA LEU A 195 9.56 -3.05 9.79
C LEU A 195 11.07 -3.33 9.68
N HIS A 196 11.90 -2.73 10.55
CA HIS A 196 13.36 -2.86 10.47
C HIS A 196 13.87 -4.31 10.64
N GLU A 197 13.10 -5.19 11.30
CA GLU A 197 13.46 -6.60 11.50
C GLU A 197 13.07 -7.48 10.30
N LEU A 198 12.33 -6.95 9.32
CA LEU A 198 11.89 -7.73 8.17
C LEU A 198 13.04 -7.90 7.15
N PRO A 199 13.18 -9.08 6.54
CA PRO A 199 14.21 -9.35 5.54
C PRO A 199 13.83 -8.78 4.16
N VAL A 200 13.43 -7.50 4.10
CA VAL A 200 12.99 -6.81 2.88
C VAL A 200 13.47 -5.36 2.88
N GLU A 201 13.65 -4.78 1.71
CA GLU A 201 13.98 -3.37 1.58
C GLU A 201 12.73 -2.51 1.85
N VAL A 202 12.85 -1.57 2.77
CA VAL A 202 11.80 -0.61 3.11
C VAL A 202 12.27 0.77 2.66
N TYR A 203 11.43 1.47 1.93
CA TYR A 203 11.64 2.86 1.52
C TYR A 203 10.62 3.74 2.23
N ALA A 204 11.08 4.64 3.08
CA ALA A 204 10.22 5.54 3.86
C ALA A 204 10.49 6.98 3.46
N ARG A 205 9.41 7.71 3.11
CA ARG A 205 9.49 9.15 2.87
C ARG A 205 9.69 9.87 4.20
N THR A 206 10.57 10.86 4.21
CA THR A 206 10.80 11.76 5.34
C THR A 206 10.77 13.22 4.87
N THR A 207 10.35 14.14 5.71
CA THR A 207 10.43 15.59 5.49
C THR A 207 11.72 16.16 6.09
N ASN A 208 12.26 15.51 7.13
CA ASN A 208 13.47 15.95 7.82
C ASN A 208 14.61 14.97 7.50
N GLY A 209 15.55 15.36 6.66
CA GLY A 209 16.65 14.53 6.13
C GLY A 209 17.65 13.92 7.16
N GLN A 210 17.30 13.84 8.45
CA GLN A 210 18.19 13.40 9.54
C GLN A 210 17.96 11.96 10.02
N ASP A 211 16.98 11.23 9.48
CA ASP A 211 16.65 9.88 9.97
C ASP A 211 17.67 8.84 9.48
N LYS A 212 18.72 8.64 10.26
CA LYS A 212 19.69 7.56 10.11
C LYS A 212 19.28 6.36 10.97
N LEU A 213 18.25 5.62 10.56
CA LEU A 213 18.05 4.27 11.09
C LEU A 213 18.94 3.29 10.32
N SER A 214 19.69 2.49 11.07
CA SER A 214 20.53 1.42 10.53
C SER A 214 19.67 0.25 10.13
N GLY A 215 19.97 -0.42 9.02
CA GLY A 215 19.35 -1.67 8.61
C GLY A 215 18.81 -1.66 7.18
N ASN A 216 17.67 -2.28 6.98
CA ASN A 216 16.99 -2.45 5.70
C ASN A 216 16.07 -1.27 5.31
N ILE A 217 16.09 -0.17 6.07
CA ILE A 217 15.27 1.01 5.84
C ILE A 217 16.07 2.07 5.10
N ASN A 218 15.55 2.51 3.98
CA ASN A 218 16.07 3.59 3.15
C ASN A 218 15.14 4.79 3.28
N PHE A 219 15.57 5.81 4.01
CA PHE A 219 14.86 7.07 4.05
C PHE A 219 15.17 7.89 2.81
N PHE A 220 14.16 8.56 2.27
CA PHE A 220 14.33 9.46 1.14
C PHE A 220 13.46 10.70 1.31
N HIS A 221 14.00 11.82 0.86
CA HIS A 221 13.32 13.09 0.82
C HIS A 221 12.83 13.34 -0.62
N SER A 222 11.53 13.46 -0.83
CA SER A 222 10.97 13.54 -2.20
C SER A 222 11.45 14.79 -2.95
N TYR A 223 11.50 15.94 -2.27
CA TYR A 223 11.97 17.18 -2.88
C TYR A 223 13.44 17.11 -3.27
N GLU A 224 14.30 16.50 -2.45
CA GLU A 224 15.69 16.27 -2.79
C GLU A 224 15.85 15.32 -3.99
N CYS A 225 15.04 14.27 -4.07
CA CYS A 225 15.02 13.38 -5.24
C CYS A 225 14.60 14.14 -6.51
N CYS A 226 13.59 15.00 -6.43
CA CYS A 226 13.16 15.86 -7.52
C CYS A 226 14.26 16.86 -7.93
N ALA A 227 14.92 17.47 -6.97
CA ALA A 227 16.03 18.39 -7.23
C ALA A 227 17.21 17.70 -7.92
N ARG A 228 17.59 16.50 -7.46
CA ARG A 228 18.63 15.67 -8.12
C ARG A 228 18.24 15.34 -9.55
N GLN A 229 16.99 14.94 -9.79
CA GLN A 229 16.49 14.60 -11.12
C GLN A 229 16.46 15.83 -12.03
N TYR A 230 16.05 16.99 -11.50
CA TYR A 230 16.05 18.25 -12.23
C TYR A 230 17.46 18.58 -12.75
N TRP A 231 18.46 18.66 -11.86
CA TRP A 231 19.82 19.02 -12.22
C TRP A 231 20.52 17.94 -13.04
N ARG A 232 20.15 16.67 -12.92
CA ARG A 232 20.65 15.60 -13.76
C ARG A 232 20.12 15.69 -15.20
N SER A 233 18.86 16.04 -15.36
CA SER A 233 18.20 16.14 -16.68
C SER A 233 18.45 17.50 -17.37
N ARG A 234 18.73 18.53 -16.59
CA ARG A 234 18.95 19.90 -17.03
C ARG A 234 20.19 20.49 -16.34
N PRO A 235 21.39 19.96 -16.61
CA PRO A 235 22.62 20.43 -15.99
C PRO A 235 22.85 21.91 -16.31
N LEU A 236 23.60 22.60 -15.44
CA LEU A 236 24.04 23.96 -15.69
C LEU A 236 24.92 24.02 -16.94
N CYS A 237 24.71 25.01 -17.80
CA CYS A 237 25.51 25.24 -18.98
C CYS A 237 26.58 26.32 -18.73
N ARG A 238 27.70 26.30 -19.47
CA ARG A 238 28.81 27.24 -19.29
C ARG A 238 28.46 28.72 -19.55
N TYR A 239 27.36 28.98 -20.24
CA TYR A 239 26.91 30.34 -20.54
C TYR A 239 25.81 30.85 -19.59
N GLU A 240 25.37 30.01 -18.66
CA GLU A 240 24.37 30.37 -17.65
C GLU A 240 25.08 30.93 -16.42
N ASN A 241 24.94 32.23 -16.21
CA ASN A 241 25.54 32.92 -15.07
C ASN A 241 24.49 33.53 -14.14
N MET A 242 23.21 33.54 -14.55
CA MET A 242 22.12 34.09 -13.76
C MET A 242 20.93 33.15 -13.74
N ILE A 243 20.61 32.60 -12.56
CA ILE A 243 19.48 31.68 -12.34
C ILE A 243 18.51 32.35 -11.39
N VAL A 244 17.22 32.34 -11.76
CA VAL A 244 16.14 32.85 -10.93
C VAL A 244 15.29 31.70 -10.42
N LEU A 245 15.08 31.66 -9.09
CA LEU A 245 14.17 30.75 -8.41
C LEU A 245 12.93 31.53 -7.97
N ILE A 246 11.75 31.11 -8.39
CA ILE A 246 10.47 31.70 -8.00
C ILE A 246 9.74 30.68 -7.13
N GLY A 247 9.50 31.03 -5.86
CA GLY A 247 9.02 30.11 -4.83
C GLY A 247 10.20 29.46 -4.06
N PHE A 248 10.21 29.62 -2.75
CA PHE A 248 11.29 29.12 -1.88
C PHE A 248 10.73 28.30 -0.71
N GLY A 249 9.77 27.42 -1.02
CA GLY A 249 9.33 26.36 -0.11
C GLY A 249 10.27 25.15 -0.19
N ASN A 250 9.80 24.00 0.26
CA ASN A 250 10.62 22.77 0.34
C ASN A 250 11.29 22.38 -0.99
N TYR A 251 10.58 22.56 -2.11
CA TYR A 251 11.12 22.23 -3.42
C TYR A 251 12.17 23.25 -3.87
N GLY A 252 11.89 24.55 -3.73
CA GLY A 252 12.84 25.62 -4.07
C GLY A 252 14.12 25.54 -3.25
N LEU A 253 13.99 25.27 -1.95
CA LEU A 253 15.10 25.04 -1.04
C LEU A 253 15.96 23.86 -1.54
N SER A 254 15.36 22.70 -1.80
CA SER A 254 16.09 21.52 -2.27
C SER A 254 16.76 21.75 -3.64
N ILE A 255 16.14 22.52 -4.54
CA ILE A 255 16.72 22.91 -5.84
C ILE A 255 17.97 23.77 -5.62
N LEU A 256 17.91 24.77 -4.71
CA LEU A 256 19.05 25.63 -4.42
C LEU A 256 20.19 24.87 -3.74
N GLU A 257 19.91 24.12 -2.67
CA GLU A 257 20.91 23.29 -1.98
C GLU A 257 21.62 22.35 -2.95
N ARG A 258 20.86 21.71 -3.83
CA ARG A 258 21.44 20.80 -4.82
C ARG A 258 22.24 21.57 -5.86
N ALA A 259 21.79 22.75 -6.30
CA ALA A 259 22.53 23.63 -7.20
C ALA A 259 23.90 23.98 -6.66
N ILE A 260 23.96 24.48 -5.43
CA ILE A 260 25.18 24.84 -4.72
C ILE A 260 26.18 23.67 -4.67
N LEU A 261 25.69 22.44 -4.47
CA LEU A 261 26.54 21.25 -4.36
C LEU A 261 27.01 20.69 -5.71
N THR A 262 26.29 20.93 -6.80
CA THR A 262 26.55 20.22 -8.06
C THR A 262 26.87 21.09 -9.26
N ASN A 263 26.57 22.38 -9.22
CA ASN A 263 26.73 23.27 -10.38
C ASN A 263 28.11 23.94 -10.46
N ILE A 264 29.14 23.30 -9.95
CA ILE A 264 30.53 23.78 -10.08
C ILE A 264 31.08 23.19 -11.37
N ILE A 265 31.04 23.97 -12.49
CA ILE A 265 31.54 23.53 -13.78
C ILE A 265 32.99 23.99 -14.01
N SER A 266 33.31 25.21 -13.62
CA SER A 266 34.62 25.83 -13.79
C SER A 266 34.90 26.83 -12.67
N ILE A 267 36.15 27.00 -12.29
CA ILE A 267 36.60 28.02 -11.31
C ILE A 267 36.36 29.43 -11.85
N GLU A 268 36.24 29.59 -13.17
CA GLU A 268 36.07 30.91 -13.81
C GLU A 268 34.60 31.27 -14.02
N GLN A 269 33.69 30.31 -13.88
CA GLN A 269 32.25 30.55 -14.02
C GLN A 269 31.65 30.84 -12.66
N HIS A 270 31.08 32.02 -12.49
CA HIS A 270 30.36 32.43 -11.29
C HIS A 270 28.89 32.58 -11.60
N VAL A 271 28.03 32.01 -10.75
CA VAL A 271 26.58 31.98 -10.92
C VAL A 271 25.91 32.85 -9.86
N ALA A 272 25.07 33.77 -10.31
CA ALA A 272 24.19 34.54 -9.45
C ALA A 272 22.82 33.86 -9.34
N TYR A 273 22.45 33.38 -8.16
CA TYR A 273 21.14 32.84 -7.86
C TYR A 273 20.26 33.93 -7.25
N HIS A 274 19.20 34.31 -7.95
CA HIS A 274 18.18 35.23 -7.45
C HIS A 274 16.98 34.44 -6.95
N ILE A 275 16.66 34.58 -5.67
CA ILE A 275 15.67 33.79 -4.95
C ILE A 275 14.49 34.67 -4.55
N PHE A 276 13.29 34.35 -5.01
CA PHE A 276 12.04 35.00 -4.64
C PHE A 276 11.21 34.09 -3.75
N GLY A 277 11.14 34.41 -2.48
CA GLY A 277 10.41 33.65 -1.46
C GLY A 277 10.97 33.89 -0.05
N ASP A 278 10.36 33.27 0.94
CA ASP A 278 10.79 33.38 2.33
C ASP A 278 12.05 32.52 2.56
N ALA A 279 13.13 33.15 2.95
CA ALA A 279 14.43 32.53 3.16
C ALA A 279 14.92 32.61 4.62
N GLU A 280 14.05 33.04 5.57
CA GLU A 280 14.46 33.24 6.95
C GLU A 280 14.99 31.96 7.59
N GLU A 281 14.26 30.86 7.42
CA GLU A 281 14.65 29.55 7.97
C GLU A 281 15.95 29.02 7.32
N PHE A 282 16.08 29.15 6.02
CA PHE A 282 17.30 28.76 5.29
C PHE A 282 18.54 29.49 5.78
N LEU A 283 18.43 30.81 5.90
CA LEU A 283 19.54 31.65 6.37
C LEU A 283 19.90 31.40 7.85
N ALA A 284 18.92 31.07 8.68
CA ALA A 284 19.14 30.71 10.07
C ALA A 284 19.88 29.37 10.23
N ILE A 285 19.62 28.40 9.34
CA ILE A 285 20.30 27.09 9.35
C ILE A 285 21.72 27.21 8.78
N HIS A 286 21.92 28.09 7.80
CA HIS A 286 23.18 28.23 7.05
C HIS A 286 23.92 29.53 7.35
N GLU A 287 24.24 29.79 8.62
CA GLU A 287 24.88 31.01 9.08
C GLU A 287 26.22 31.36 8.37
N HIS A 288 26.93 30.34 7.86
CA HIS A 288 28.27 30.50 7.25
C HIS A 288 28.23 30.70 5.71
N LEU A 289 27.05 30.81 5.09
CA LEU A 289 26.95 31.01 3.63
C LEU A 289 27.72 32.25 3.13
N GLY A 290 27.77 33.32 3.95
CA GLY A 290 28.53 34.55 3.63
C GLY A 290 30.04 34.39 3.57
N GLU A 291 30.59 33.27 4.04
CA GLU A 291 32.03 32.94 3.93
C GLU A 291 32.37 32.33 2.57
N ILE A 292 31.36 31.79 1.88
CA ILE A 292 31.51 31.02 0.62
C ILE A 292 30.88 31.75 -0.59
N PHE A 293 29.80 32.49 -0.34
CA PHE A 293 29.02 33.18 -1.36
C PHE A 293 28.93 34.67 -1.09
N SER A 294 28.85 35.47 -2.17
CA SER A 294 28.46 36.88 -2.03
C SER A 294 26.95 36.96 -1.74
N LEU A 295 26.58 37.45 -0.54
CA LEU A 295 25.18 37.55 -0.14
C LEU A 295 24.57 38.90 -0.55
N ASN A 296 23.39 38.87 -1.15
CA ASN A 296 22.58 40.02 -1.54
C ASN A 296 23.30 41.05 -2.45
N LYS A 297 24.36 40.60 -3.15
CA LYS A 297 25.09 41.42 -4.13
C LYS A 297 25.66 40.50 -5.21
N GLU A 298 25.48 40.86 -6.47
CA GLU A 298 26.11 40.15 -7.61
C GLU A 298 27.65 40.36 -7.53
N SER A 299 28.41 39.27 -7.59
CA SER A 299 29.87 39.27 -7.66
C SER A 299 30.32 38.72 -9.01
N LYS A 300 31.48 39.19 -9.48
CA LYS A 300 32.17 38.69 -10.69
C LYS A 300 33.27 37.67 -10.38
N THR A 301 33.57 37.49 -9.11
CA THR A 301 34.71 36.68 -8.64
C THR A 301 34.31 35.49 -7.79
N GLU A 302 33.04 35.41 -7.43
CA GLU A 302 32.46 34.33 -6.60
C GLU A 302 30.97 34.16 -6.92
N ASP A 303 30.42 33.00 -6.63
CA ASP A 303 28.99 32.75 -6.74
C ASP A 303 28.19 33.63 -5.77
N SER A 304 26.99 34.02 -6.17
CA SER A 304 26.19 34.99 -5.41
C SER A 304 24.80 34.42 -5.10
N LEU A 305 24.31 34.65 -3.88
CA LEU A 305 22.95 34.35 -3.45
C LEU A 305 22.24 35.66 -3.11
N ILE A 306 21.22 36.01 -3.88
CA ILE A 306 20.48 37.26 -3.76
C ILE A 306 19.03 36.95 -3.40
N PHE A 307 18.64 37.22 -2.18
CA PHE A 307 17.31 37.00 -1.66
C PHE A 307 16.46 38.26 -1.81
N HIS A 308 15.31 38.12 -2.48
CA HIS A 308 14.39 39.21 -2.75
C HIS A 308 13.20 39.16 -1.81
N ASN A 309 13.03 40.20 -0.99
CA ASN A 309 11.89 40.37 -0.08
C ASN A 309 10.59 40.81 -0.83
N GLU A 310 10.72 41.27 -2.08
CA GLU A 310 9.60 41.66 -2.92
C GLU A 310 9.20 40.54 -3.88
N THR A 311 7.94 40.59 -4.32
CA THR A 311 7.43 39.63 -5.30
C THR A 311 8.15 39.75 -6.64
N TRP A 312 8.35 38.63 -7.32
CA TRP A 312 9.00 38.56 -8.63
C TRP A 312 8.32 39.49 -9.67
N THR A 313 6.99 39.73 -9.54
CA THR A 313 6.23 40.62 -10.43
C THR A 313 6.72 42.07 -10.45
N LYS A 314 7.32 42.53 -9.33
CA LYS A 314 7.91 43.88 -9.23
C LYS A 314 9.34 43.97 -9.73
N ASN A 315 10.00 42.82 -9.89
CA ASN A 315 11.41 42.71 -10.27
C ASN A 315 11.62 42.20 -11.69
N ARG A 316 10.84 42.73 -12.65
CA ARG A 316 10.82 42.27 -14.04
C ARG A 316 12.19 42.37 -14.73
N SER A 317 12.98 43.37 -14.40
CA SER A 317 14.35 43.55 -14.91
C SER A 317 15.31 42.41 -14.53
N VAL A 318 15.08 41.76 -13.39
CA VAL A 318 15.85 40.58 -12.96
C VAL A 318 15.47 39.39 -13.83
N LEU A 319 14.17 39.19 -14.08
CA LEU A 319 13.68 38.08 -14.90
C LEU A 319 14.14 38.21 -16.36
N GLU A 320 14.18 39.44 -16.91
CA GLU A 320 14.61 39.70 -18.29
C GLU A 320 16.12 39.41 -18.51
N ARG A 321 16.93 39.46 -17.47
CA ARG A 321 18.37 39.15 -17.48
C ARG A 321 18.68 37.70 -17.20
N ALA A 322 17.71 36.93 -16.72
CA ALA A 322 17.93 35.55 -16.25
C ALA A 322 18.24 34.63 -17.45
N ASP A 323 19.29 33.85 -17.35
CA ASP A 323 19.60 32.76 -18.28
C ASP A 323 18.67 31.56 -18.07
N ARG A 324 18.21 31.36 -16.81
CA ARG A 324 17.26 30.31 -16.44
C ARG A 324 16.32 30.79 -15.36
N ILE A 325 15.04 30.49 -15.54
CA ILE A 325 14.01 30.71 -14.50
C ILE A 325 13.45 29.36 -14.10
N ILE A 326 13.43 29.07 -12.81
CA ILE A 326 12.89 27.86 -12.19
C ILE A 326 11.73 28.27 -11.31
N ILE A 327 10.53 27.80 -11.65
CA ILE A 327 9.33 28.02 -10.83
C ILE A 327 9.21 26.81 -9.91
N CYS A 328 9.30 27.07 -8.61
CA CYS A 328 9.23 26.09 -7.55
C CYS A 328 7.91 26.28 -6.80
N GLU A 329 6.88 25.56 -7.21
CA GLU A 329 5.58 25.60 -6.58
C GLU A 329 5.43 24.34 -5.72
N ASP A 330 5.28 24.53 -4.42
CA ASP A 330 4.87 23.45 -3.53
C ASP A 330 3.35 23.34 -3.66
N ASN A 331 2.85 22.30 -4.30
CA ASN A 331 1.43 21.99 -4.27
C ASN A 331 1.05 21.55 -2.85
N GLU A 332 0.65 22.49 -2.04
CA GLU A 332 -0.11 22.27 -0.80
C GLU A 332 -1.60 22.04 -1.11
N GLU A 333 -1.92 21.16 -2.06
CA GLU A 333 -3.26 20.59 -2.10
C GLU A 333 -3.21 19.28 -1.33
N ASP A 334 -3.37 19.38 -0.01
CA ASP A 334 -4.10 18.42 0.81
C ASP A 334 -3.93 18.76 2.31
N GLY A 335 -4.68 19.77 2.77
CA GLY A 335 -4.99 19.99 4.19
C GLY A 335 -6.16 19.13 4.62
#